data_1be39cc800298f3d8d37ad864f1a96c7
#
_entry.id   1be39cc800298f3d8d37ad864f1a96c7
#
_cell.length_a   1.000
_cell.length_b   1.000
_cell.length_c   1.000
_cell.angle_alpha   90.00
_cell.angle_beta   90.00
_cell.angle_gamma   90.00
#
_symmetry.space_group_name_H-M   'P 1'
#
loop_
_entity.id
_entity.type
_entity.pdbx_description
1 polymer ?
#
loop_
_entity_poly.entity_id
_entity_poly.type
_entity_poly.pdbx_seq_one_letter_code
_entity_poly.pdbx_strand_id
1 'polypeptide(L)'
;SSIMRVFPKWAKALNLKDAVIKGFDFTPHSAPARYRECVEFIKNDPLSLGALVTTHKIDLYNSCKDLFEYLDPYAEQLGEISSISKRDGKLCGHAKDPISSGLALEAFVPKGFWKDYGGEVLLLGAGGASLAMTVYLTQERHGDNVPKRITIANRSLPRLESAKHLLAGLNPNVPIAYIHNPTAADNDKTMGALPPYSLVVNGTGLGKDAPGSPITDDGQFPDHGLVWEINYRGDLIFKDQA
;
A
#
# COMPACT_ATOMS: atom_id res chain seq x y z
N SER A 1 -0.98 12.34 13.44
CA SER A 1 -0.45 11.75 12.20
C SER A 1 1.00 12.20 12.00
N SER A 2 1.88 11.32 11.47
CA SER A 2 3.29 11.63 11.19
C SER A 2 3.44 12.78 10.19
N ILE A 3 2.53 12.93 9.25
CA ILE A 3 2.57 13.99 8.24
C ILE A 3 2.53 15.39 8.85
N MET A 4 1.85 15.58 9.98
CA MET A 4 1.81 16.87 10.69
C MET A 4 3.20 17.33 11.14
N ARG A 5 4.14 16.42 11.37
CA ARG A 5 5.53 16.71 11.74
C ARG A 5 6.46 16.82 10.53
N VAL A 6 6.14 16.10 9.45
CA VAL A 6 6.98 16.01 8.25
C VAL A 6 6.69 17.14 7.28
N PHE A 7 5.41 17.47 7.05
CA PHE A 7 5.00 18.49 6.08
C PHE A 7 5.66 19.86 6.30
N PRO A 8 5.76 20.41 7.53
CA PRO A 8 6.45 21.70 7.72
C PRO A 8 7.92 21.68 7.27
N LYS A 9 8.60 20.54 7.40
CA LYS A 9 9.99 20.37 6.93
C LYS A 9 10.03 20.35 5.40
N TRP A 10 9.09 19.69 4.75
CA TRP A 10 8.95 19.67 3.29
C TRP A 10 8.60 21.06 2.76
N ALA A 11 7.63 21.75 3.37
CA ALA A 11 7.26 23.10 2.98
C ALA A 11 8.46 24.05 3.03
N LYS A 12 9.30 23.95 4.08
CA LYS A 12 10.54 24.73 4.19
C LYS A 12 11.54 24.37 3.09
N ALA A 13 11.79 23.06 2.86
CA ALA A 13 12.75 22.59 1.85
C ALA A 13 12.33 22.96 0.42
N LEU A 14 11.02 23.00 0.15
CA LEU A 14 10.43 23.37 -1.14
C LEU A 14 10.16 24.88 -1.26
N ASN A 15 10.54 25.68 -0.25
CA ASN A 15 10.31 27.12 -0.21
C ASN A 15 8.82 27.53 -0.34
N LEU A 16 7.92 26.73 0.21
CA LEU A 16 6.49 26.99 0.27
C LEU A 16 6.20 27.85 1.53
N LYS A 17 6.42 29.14 1.44
CA LYS A 17 6.52 30.05 2.61
C LYS A 17 5.27 30.05 3.50
N ASP A 18 4.08 30.07 2.93
CA ASP A 18 2.83 30.24 3.67
C ASP A 18 1.95 28.98 3.67
N ALA A 19 2.52 27.83 3.26
CA ALA A 19 1.79 26.59 3.23
C ALA A 19 1.69 25.98 4.64
N VAL A 20 0.46 25.72 5.08
CA VAL A 20 0.16 25.05 6.35
C VAL A 20 -0.61 23.78 6.10
N ILE A 21 -0.47 22.79 7.00
CA ILE A 21 -1.27 21.57 6.99
C ILE A 21 -2.26 21.61 8.14
N LYS A 22 -3.52 21.29 7.85
CA LYS A 22 -4.59 21.10 8.85
C LYS A 22 -5.13 19.69 8.75
N GLY A 23 -5.40 19.06 9.89
CA GLY A 23 -6.00 17.72 9.94
C GLY A 23 -7.52 17.80 9.95
N PHE A 24 -8.15 16.89 9.21
CA PHE A 24 -9.56 16.53 9.32
C PHE A 24 -9.62 15.10 9.87
N ASP A 25 -10.17 14.93 11.06
CA ASP A 25 -10.26 13.64 11.69
C ASP A 25 -11.67 13.04 11.48
N PHE A 26 -11.69 11.83 10.97
CA PHE A 26 -12.90 11.03 10.77
C PHE A 26 -12.81 9.75 11.57
N THR A 27 -13.93 9.28 12.09
CA THR A 27 -14.03 7.90 12.56
C THR A 27 -14.00 6.95 11.35
N PRO A 28 -13.42 5.74 11.48
CA PRO A 28 -13.48 4.74 10.40
C PRO A 28 -14.93 4.51 9.94
N HIS A 29 -15.11 4.43 8.63
CA HIS A 29 -16.41 4.26 7.98
C HIS A 29 -17.45 5.33 8.36
N SER A 30 -17.02 6.59 8.45
CA SER A 30 -17.90 7.74 8.63
C SER A 30 -18.95 7.81 7.50
N ALA A 31 -20.07 8.48 7.78
CA ALA A 31 -21.12 8.67 6.78
C ALA A 31 -20.58 9.36 5.51
N PRO A 32 -20.97 8.93 4.30
CA PRO A 32 -20.52 9.50 3.02
C PRO A 32 -20.61 11.03 2.95
N ALA A 33 -21.64 11.61 3.54
CA ALA A 33 -21.82 13.07 3.59
C ALA A 33 -20.65 13.83 4.22
N ARG A 34 -20.01 13.23 5.24
CA ARG A 34 -18.84 13.84 5.91
C ARG A 34 -17.62 13.92 4.99
N TYR A 35 -17.37 12.87 4.21
CA TYR A 35 -16.30 12.87 3.21
C TYR A 35 -16.59 13.89 2.10
N ARG A 36 -17.84 13.95 1.64
CA ARG A 36 -18.25 14.90 0.59
C ARG A 36 -18.08 16.35 1.05
N GLU A 37 -18.56 16.71 2.25
CA GLU A 37 -18.37 18.04 2.83
C GLU A 37 -16.89 18.46 2.84
N CYS A 38 -16.00 17.56 3.25
CA CYS A 38 -14.57 17.84 3.28
C CYS A 38 -13.97 18.02 1.87
N VAL A 39 -14.35 17.16 0.91
CA VAL A 39 -13.85 17.23 -0.47
C VAL A 39 -14.40 18.45 -1.19
N GLU A 40 -15.67 18.80 -0.98
CA GLU A 40 -16.29 20.03 -1.50
C GLU A 40 -15.64 21.29 -0.91
N PHE A 41 -15.31 21.26 0.37
CA PHE A 41 -14.52 22.36 0.97
C PHE A 41 -13.16 22.49 0.26
N ILE A 42 -12.39 21.41 0.08
CA ILE A 42 -11.11 21.44 -0.63
C ILE A 42 -11.28 21.97 -2.06
N LYS A 43 -12.34 21.55 -2.75
CA LYS A 43 -12.64 21.95 -4.14
C LYS A 43 -12.90 23.45 -4.24
N ASN A 44 -13.71 24.00 -3.34
CA ASN A 44 -14.26 25.35 -3.45
C ASN A 44 -13.41 26.43 -2.74
N ASP A 45 -12.63 26.06 -1.71
CA ASP A 45 -11.78 27.01 -1.01
C ASP A 45 -10.55 27.40 -1.86
N PRO A 46 -10.39 28.69 -2.23
CA PRO A 46 -9.28 29.14 -3.07
C PRO A 46 -7.91 29.00 -2.40
N LEU A 47 -7.86 28.89 -1.09
CA LEU A 47 -6.62 28.72 -0.33
C LEU A 47 -6.22 27.25 -0.18
N SER A 48 -7.13 26.32 -0.44
CA SER A 48 -6.83 24.89 -0.40
C SER A 48 -6.05 24.45 -1.64
N LEU A 49 -4.89 23.83 -1.42
CA LEU A 49 -4.02 23.30 -2.48
C LEU A 49 -4.30 21.80 -2.75
N GLY A 50 -4.93 21.12 -1.82
CA GLY A 50 -5.22 19.69 -1.89
C GLY A 50 -5.13 19.00 -0.53
N ALA A 51 -5.01 17.69 -0.52
CA ALA A 51 -4.92 16.91 0.72
C ALA A 51 -4.12 15.62 0.55
N LEU A 52 -3.59 15.12 1.67
CA LEU A 52 -3.13 13.75 1.82
C LEU A 52 -4.21 12.98 2.58
N VAL A 53 -4.60 11.84 2.03
CA VAL A 53 -5.60 10.95 2.61
C VAL A 53 -4.91 9.70 3.15
N THR A 54 -5.15 9.36 4.42
CA THR A 54 -4.56 8.17 5.05
C THR A 54 -5.59 7.03 5.12
N THR A 55 -6.06 6.67 6.27
CA THR A 55 -6.90 5.50 6.56
C THR A 55 -8.19 5.43 5.71
N HIS A 56 -8.74 6.55 5.28
CA HIS A 56 -10.08 6.67 4.67
C HIS A 56 -10.08 6.65 3.14
N LYS A 57 -9.04 6.13 2.49
CA LYS A 57 -8.80 6.22 1.04
C LYS A 57 -9.94 5.63 0.21
N ILE A 58 -10.41 4.44 0.59
CA ILE A 58 -11.48 3.70 -0.10
C ILE A 58 -12.84 4.35 0.18
N ASP A 59 -13.12 4.68 1.45
CA ASP A 59 -14.38 5.32 1.82
C ASP A 59 -14.55 6.68 1.13
N LEU A 60 -13.45 7.46 1.03
CA LEU A 60 -13.45 8.73 0.33
C LEU A 60 -13.66 8.54 -1.17
N TYR A 61 -12.99 7.58 -1.81
CA TYR A 61 -13.20 7.27 -3.21
C TYR A 61 -14.67 6.93 -3.49
N ASN A 62 -15.23 5.98 -2.73
CA ASN A 62 -16.61 5.53 -2.90
C ASN A 62 -17.62 6.66 -2.69
N SER A 63 -17.33 7.57 -1.77
CA SER A 63 -18.22 8.68 -1.42
C SER A 63 -18.12 9.89 -2.34
N CYS A 64 -16.99 10.09 -3.02
CA CYS A 64 -16.65 11.38 -3.63
C CYS A 64 -16.11 11.29 -5.06
N LYS A 65 -15.99 10.11 -5.67
CA LYS A 65 -15.36 9.98 -7.00
C LYS A 65 -16.00 10.88 -8.07
N ASP A 66 -17.28 11.15 -7.95
CA ASP A 66 -18.05 12.03 -8.83
C ASP A 66 -17.71 13.53 -8.70
N LEU A 67 -17.01 13.93 -7.64
CA LEU A 67 -16.57 15.30 -7.41
C LEU A 67 -15.23 15.64 -8.10
N PHE A 68 -14.51 14.62 -8.55
CA PHE A 68 -13.20 14.78 -9.19
C PHE A 68 -13.35 14.88 -10.71
N GLU A 69 -12.70 15.88 -11.30
CA GLU A 69 -12.59 16.02 -12.76
C GLU A 69 -11.50 15.11 -13.35
N TYR A 70 -10.60 14.59 -12.50
CA TYR A 70 -9.58 13.64 -12.91
C TYR A 70 -9.29 12.66 -11.78
N LEU A 71 -9.25 11.38 -12.12
CA LEU A 71 -8.71 10.31 -11.28
C LEU A 71 -7.52 9.68 -12.02
N ASP A 72 -6.42 9.41 -11.31
CA ASP A 72 -5.32 8.71 -11.96
C ASP A 72 -5.63 7.21 -12.13
N PRO A 73 -4.97 6.50 -13.07
CA PRO A 73 -5.28 5.10 -13.35
C PRO A 73 -5.20 4.20 -12.12
N TYR A 74 -4.33 4.47 -11.18
CA TYR A 74 -4.23 3.69 -9.94
C TYR A 74 -5.40 3.95 -9.00
N ALA A 75 -5.92 5.19 -8.96
CA ALA A 75 -7.10 5.49 -8.16
C ALA A 75 -8.33 4.77 -8.71
N GLU A 76 -8.50 4.73 -10.02
CA GLU A 76 -9.59 3.99 -10.66
C GLU A 76 -9.45 2.47 -10.45
N GLN A 77 -8.25 1.93 -10.66
CA GLN A 77 -7.97 0.50 -10.52
C GLN A 77 -8.14 0.00 -9.08
N LEU A 78 -7.59 0.72 -8.10
CA LEU A 78 -7.61 0.31 -6.69
C LEU A 78 -8.87 0.76 -5.94
N GLY A 79 -9.68 1.65 -6.54
CA GLY A 79 -10.85 2.22 -5.88
C GLY A 79 -10.47 3.03 -4.63
N GLU A 80 -9.34 3.75 -4.66
CA GLU A 80 -8.86 4.54 -3.52
C GLU A 80 -8.29 5.89 -3.95
N ILE A 81 -8.34 6.88 -3.05
CA ILE A 81 -7.66 8.16 -3.22
C ILE A 81 -6.75 8.40 -2.02
N SER A 82 -5.44 8.46 -2.24
CA SER A 82 -4.44 8.77 -1.21
C SER A 82 -3.93 10.21 -1.26
N SER A 83 -4.14 10.89 -2.38
CA SER A 83 -3.71 12.27 -2.59
C SER A 83 -4.72 13.04 -3.45
N ILE A 84 -5.05 14.24 -3.00
CA ILE A 84 -5.90 15.20 -3.72
C ILE A 84 -5.05 16.39 -4.11
N SER A 85 -5.18 16.86 -5.34
CA SER A 85 -4.54 18.09 -5.80
C SER A 85 -5.52 18.95 -6.61
N LYS A 86 -5.23 20.24 -6.71
CA LYS A 86 -5.94 21.15 -7.60
C LYS A 86 -4.99 21.59 -8.72
N ARG A 87 -5.39 21.37 -9.96
CA ARG A 87 -4.62 21.76 -11.14
C ARG A 87 -5.53 22.39 -12.17
N ASP A 88 -5.20 23.58 -12.63
CA ASP A 88 -5.97 24.32 -13.65
C ASP A 88 -7.46 24.40 -13.33
N GLY A 89 -7.79 24.66 -12.06
CA GLY A 89 -9.16 24.72 -11.58
C GLY A 89 -9.87 23.37 -11.41
N LYS A 90 -9.20 22.25 -11.69
CA LYS A 90 -9.73 20.89 -11.57
C LYS A 90 -9.31 20.23 -10.28
N LEU A 91 -10.22 19.50 -9.66
CA LEU A 91 -9.92 18.62 -8.53
C LEU A 91 -9.43 17.27 -9.07
N CYS A 92 -8.22 16.87 -8.67
CA CYS A 92 -7.58 15.66 -9.13
C CYS A 92 -7.33 14.69 -7.98
N GLY A 93 -7.80 13.45 -8.13
CA GLY A 93 -7.58 12.36 -7.17
C GLY A 93 -6.53 11.37 -7.66
N HIS A 94 -5.67 10.92 -6.74
CA HIS A 94 -4.58 10.01 -7.08
C HIS A 94 -4.42 8.93 -6.02
N ALA A 95 -4.05 7.72 -6.44
CA ALA A 95 -3.51 6.67 -5.57
C ALA A 95 -1.98 6.63 -5.72
N LYS A 96 -1.27 7.14 -4.74
CA LYS A 96 0.20 7.25 -4.78
C LYS A 96 0.93 6.06 -4.15
N ASP A 97 0.21 5.18 -3.47
CA ASP A 97 0.80 4.05 -2.78
C ASP A 97 1.58 3.10 -3.70
N PRO A 98 1.13 2.77 -4.94
CA PRO A 98 1.94 1.96 -5.85
C PRO A 98 3.30 2.59 -6.16
N ILE A 99 3.33 3.90 -6.38
CA ILE A 99 4.57 4.61 -6.67
C ILE A 99 5.48 4.66 -5.43
N SER A 100 4.94 5.04 -4.27
CA SER A 100 5.73 5.19 -3.06
C SER A 100 6.23 3.85 -2.52
N SER A 101 5.43 2.78 -2.58
CA SER A 101 5.86 1.43 -2.24
C SER A 101 6.94 0.93 -3.18
N GLY A 102 6.79 1.20 -4.47
CA GLY A 102 7.79 0.84 -5.47
C GLY A 102 9.14 1.52 -5.24
N LEU A 103 9.14 2.83 -5.03
CA LEU A 103 10.36 3.56 -4.70
C LEU A 103 11.02 3.07 -3.42
N ALA A 104 10.22 2.68 -2.42
CA ALA A 104 10.74 2.09 -1.20
C ALA A 104 11.34 0.70 -1.44
N LEU A 105 10.73 -0.14 -2.27
CA LEU A 105 11.29 -1.43 -2.71
C LEU A 105 12.62 -1.23 -3.44
N GLU A 106 12.69 -0.32 -4.40
CA GLU A 106 13.91 -0.04 -5.18
C GLU A 106 15.07 0.46 -4.30
N ALA A 107 14.79 1.01 -3.13
CA ALA A 107 15.82 1.50 -2.21
C ALA A 107 16.61 0.37 -1.52
N PHE A 108 16.06 -0.84 -1.42
CA PHE A 108 16.75 -1.96 -0.77
C PHE A 108 16.81 -3.25 -1.59
N VAL A 109 15.92 -3.44 -2.56
CA VAL A 109 15.98 -4.58 -3.49
C VAL A 109 17.07 -4.29 -4.53
N PRO A 110 18.11 -5.14 -4.66
CA PRO A 110 19.17 -4.93 -5.64
C PRO A 110 18.63 -4.85 -7.07
N LYS A 111 19.25 -4.00 -7.88
CA LYS A 111 18.89 -3.88 -9.29
C LYS A 111 19.10 -5.20 -10.03
N GLY A 112 18.09 -5.66 -10.78
CA GLY A 112 18.12 -6.94 -11.49
C GLY A 112 17.80 -8.15 -10.63
N PHE A 113 17.49 -7.98 -9.35
CA PHE A 113 17.33 -9.06 -8.37
C PHE A 113 16.41 -10.20 -8.83
N TRP A 114 15.24 -9.85 -9.35
CA TRP A 114 14.27 -10.87 -9.81
C TRP A 114 14.76 -11.62 -11.03
N LYS A 115 15.36 -10.92 -11.98
CA LYS A 115 15.92 -11.50 -13.20
C LYS A 115 17.08 -12.45 -12.89
N ASP A 116 17.98 -12.04 -12.01
CA ASP A 116 19.23 -12.73 -11.72
C ASP A 116 19.00 -13.97 -10.84
N TYR A 117 18.10 -13.88 -9.85
CA TYR A 117 17.89 -14.95 -8.86
C TYR A 117 16.55 -15.65 -8.97
N GLY A 118 15.54 -15.06 -9.57
CA GLY A 118 14.25 -15.69 -9.84
C GLY A 118 13.43 -16.01 -8.60
N GLY A 119 13.56 -15.23 -7.54
CA GLY A 119 12.76 -15.35 -6.32
C GLY A 119 11.29 -15.00 -6.50
N GLU A 120 10.51 -15.23 -5.46
CA GLU A 120 9.07 -14.95 -5.38
C GLU A 120 8.80 -13.86 -4.33
N VAL A 121 7.58 -13.34 -4.28
CA VAL A 121 7.14 -12.38 -3.26
C VAL A 121 5.99 -12.97 -2.46
N LEU A 122 6.13 -13.00 -1.15
CA LEU A 122 5.04 -13.28 -0.21
C LEU A 122 4.61 -12.01 0.50
N LEU A 123 3.36 -11.62 0.29
CA LEU A 123 2.72 -10.51 0.96
C LEU A 123 1.78 -11.07 2.04
N LEU A 124 2.17 -10.90 3.30
CA LEU A 124 1.36 -11.25 4.44
C LEU A 124 0.36 -10.12 4.70
N GLY A 125 -0.93 -10.40 4.45
CA GLY A 125 -2.01 -9.42 4.47
C GLY A 125 -2.48 -9.00 3.07
N ALA A 126 -3.79 -8.80 2.91
CA ALA A 126 -4.45 -8.35 1.67
C ALA A 126 -4.99 -6.92 1.83
N GLY A 127 -4.20 -6.04 2.40
CA GLY A 127 -4.52 -4.62 2.58
C GLY A 127 -3.96 -3.75 1.45
N GLY A 128 -4.23 -2.43 1.51
CA GLY A 128 -3.82 -1.46 0.50
C GLY A 128 -2.33 -1.49 0.15
N ALA A 129 -1.45 -1.71 1.15
CA ALA A 129 -0.01 -1.80 0.88
C ALA A 129 0.37 -3.01 0.02
N SER A 130 -0.23 -4.19 0.29
CA SER A 130 -0.01 -5.40 -0.51
C SER A 130 -0.53 -5.22 -1.93
N LEU A 131 -1.71 -4.62 -2.09
CA LEU A 131 -2.28 -4.30 -3.41
C LEU A 131 -1.38 -3.33 -4.17
N ALA A 132 -0.94 -2.27 -3.52
CA ALA A 132 -0.06 -1.26 -4.12
C ALA A 132 1.29 -1.86 -4.58
N MET A 133 1.92 -2.71 -3.76
CA MET A 133 3.14 -3.41 -4.13
C MET A 133 2.92 -4.37 -5.29
N THR A 134 1.80 -5.11 -5.31
CA THR A 134 1.46 -5.99 -6.43
C THR A 134 1.30 -5.20 -7.72
N VAL A 135 0.55 -4.10 -7.70
CA VAL A 135 0.40 -3.21 -8.86
C VAL A 135 1.76 -2.70 -9.34
N TYR A 136 2.65 -2.30 -8.43
CA TYR A 136 3.98 -1.86 -8.80
C TYR A 136 4.81 -2.96 -9.45
N LEU A 137 4.91 -4.14 -8.81
CA LEU A 137 5.77 -5.25 -9.26
C LEU A 137 5.33 -5.87 -10.59
N THR A 138 4.07 -5.68 -10.99
CA THR A 138 3.49 -6.20 -12.23
C THR A 138 3.54 -5.22 -13.40
N GLN A 139 4.14 -4.02 -13.23
CA GLN A 139 4.21 -3.02 -14.30
C GLN A 139 5.09 -3.50 -15.45
N GLU A 140 4.62 -3.33 -16.68
CA GLU A 140 5.33 -3.71 -17.91
C GLU A 140 6.74 -3.10 -18.02
N ARG A 141 6.95 -1.92 -17.43
CA ARG A 141 8.24 -1.24 -17.44
C ARG A 141 9.38 -2.03 -16.79
N HIS A 142 9.08 -3.03 -15.96
CA HIS A 142 10.08 -3.89 -15.34
C HIS A 142 10.63 -4.97 -16.28
N GLY A 143 9.96 -5.20 -17.43
CA GLY A 143 10.37 -6.21 -18.41
C GLY A 143 10.45 -7.59 -17.80
N ASP A 144 11.62 -8.20 -17.86
CA ASP A 144 11.92 -9.52 -17.30
C ASP A 144 12.42 -9.48 -15.83
N ASN A 145 12.62 -8.28 -15.27
CA ASN A 145 13.02 -8.12 -13.87
C ASN A 145 11.79 -8.04 -12.95
N VAL A 146 11.06 -9.14 -12.90
CA VAL A 146 9.84 -9.31 -12.09
C VAL A 146 9.92 -10.61 -11.28
N PRO A 147 9.27 -10.71 -10.11
CA PRO A 147 9.23 -11.95 -9.35
C PRO A 147 8.54 -13.06 -10.14
N LYS A 148 8.96 -14.32 -9.95
CA LYS A 148 8.34 -15.48 -10.60
C LYS A 148 6.87 -15.66 -10.22
N ARG A 149 6.50 -15.25 -9.04
CA ARG A 149 5.13 -15.29 -8.51
C ARG A 149 4.98 -14.27 -7.37
N ILE A 150 3.80 -13.72 -7.22
CA ILE A 150 3.39 -12.96 -6.05
C ILE A 150 2.31 -13.76 -5.33
N THR A 151 2.52 -14.06 -4.05
CA THR A 151 1.53 -14.72 -3.19
C THR A 151 1.00 -13.72 -2.18
N ILE A 152 -0.32 -13.53 -2.16
CA ILE A 152 -1.02 -12.72 -1.16
C ILE A 152 -1.69 -13.69 -0.18
N ALA A 153 -1.19 -13.75 1.05
CA ALA A 153 -1.74 -14.58 2.11
C ALA A 153 -2.56 -13.73 3.09
N ASN A 154 -3.75 -14.16 3.44
CA ASN A 154 -4.59 -13.45 4.39
C ASN A 154 -5.53 -14.37 5.17
N ARG A 155 -5.86 -13.99 6.40
CA ARG A 155 -6.81 -14.72 7.27
C ARG A 155 -8.28 -14.53 6.90
N SER A 156 -8.61 -13.56 6.08
CA SER A 156 -9.99 -13.22 5.70
C SER A 156 -10.22 -13.54 4.22
N LEU A 157 -11.07 -14.53 3.94
CA LEU A 157 -11.51 -14.88 2.59
C LEU A 157 -12.15 -13.69 1.86
N PRO A 158 -13.09 -12.93 2.44
CA PRO A 158 -13.67 -11.78 1.76
C PRO A 158 -12.63 -10.73 1.31
N ARG A 159 -11.57 -10.54 2.10
CA ARG A 159 -10.48 -9.63 1.72
C ARG A 159 -9.64 -10.18 0.57
N LEU A 160 -9.41 -11.49 0.51
CA LEU A 160 -8.72 -12.13 -0.62
C LEU A 160 -9.54 -12.01 -1.90
N GLU A 161 -10.85 -12.25 -1.84
CA GLU A 161 -11.74 -12.08 -3.01
C GLU A 161 -11.78 -10.63 -3.49
N SER A 162 -11.84 -9.67 -2.57
CA SER A 162 -11.73 -8.25 -2.92
C SER A 162 -10.39 -7.94 -3.59
N ALA A 163 -9.27 -8.42 -3.04
CA ALA A 163 -7.95 -8.25 -3.63
C ALA A 163 -7.86 -8.85 -5.03
N LYS A 164 -8.37 -10.06 -5.22
CA LYS A 164 -8.43 -10.74 -6.51
C LYS A 164 -9.21 -9.95 -7.55
N HIS A 165 -10.35 -9.37 -7.13
CA HIS A 165 -11.17 -8.55 -8.03
C HIS A 165 -10.43 -7.26 -8.44
N LEU A 166 -9.82 -6.54 -7.49
CA LEU A 166 -9.10 -5.29 -7.74
C LEU A 166 -7.83 -5.48 -8.58
N LEU A 167 -7.18 -6.65 -8.46
CA LEU A 167 -5.97 -6.98 -9.21
C LEU A 167 -6.26 -7.75 -10.51
N ALA A 168 -7.53 -7.99 -10.83
CA ALA A 168 -7.90 -8.61 -12.09
C ALA A 168 -7.45 -7.72 -13.27
N GLY A 169 -6.83 -8.33 -14.27
CA GLY A 169 -6.36 -7.60 -15.44
C GLY A 169 -4.94 -7.01 -15.32
N LEU A 170 -4.23 -7.27 -14.22
CA LEU A 170 -2.80 -7.00 -14.16
C LEU A 170 -2.01 -7.89 -15.13
N ASN A 171 -0.75 -7.51 -15.34
CA ASN A 171 0.16 -8.21 -16.25
C ASN A 171 0.15 -9.75 -16.04
N PRO A 172 -0.26 -10.55 -17.02
CA PRO A 172 -0.34 -11.99 -16.92
C PRO A 172 1.03 -12.68 -16.79
N ASN A 173 2.14 -11.99 -17.08
CA ASN A 173 3.50 -12.53 -16.96
C ASN A 173 3.96 -12.69 -15.51
N VAL A 174 3.23 -12.12 -14.55
CA VAL A 174 3.50 -12.32 -13.12
C VAL A 174 2.29 -13.01 -12.48
N PRO A 175 2.33 -14.32 -12.28
CA PRO A 175 1.25 -15.05 -11.63
C PRO A 175 0.99 -14.53 -10.21
N ILE A 176 -0.28 -14.32 -9.86
CA ILE A 176 -0.68 -13.93 -8.52
C ILE A 176 -1.47 -15.07 -7.88
N ALA A 177 -1.00 -15.54 -6.74
CA ALA A 177 -1.69 -16.54 -5.91
C ALA A 177 -2.35 -15.87 -4.71
N TYR A 178 -3.52 -16.36 -4.33
CA TYR A 178 -4.28 -15.90 -3.17
C TYR A 178 -4.46 -17.08 -2.22
N ILE A 179 -3.91 -17.00 -1.01
CA ILE A 179 -3.90 -18.11 -0.06
C ILE A 179 -4.62 -17.71 1.22
N HIS A 180 -5.58 -18.52 1.62
CA HIS A 180 -6.27 -18.36 2.89
C HIS A 180 -5.45 -18.99 4.01
N ASN A 181 -4.80 -18.17 4.81
CA ASN A 181 -4.02 -18.56 5.98
C ASN A 181 -4.68 -17.98 7.24
N PRO A 182 -5.54 -18.75 7.92
CA PRO A 182 -6.24 -18.28 9.11
C PRO A 182 -5.33 -18.07 10.32
N THR A 183 -4.16 -18.75 10.37
CA THR A 183 -3.24 -18.70 11.50
C THR A 183 -1.82 -18.28 11.10
N ALA A 184 -1.01 -17.87 12.07
CA ALA A 184 0.41 -17.59 11.88
C ALA A 184 1.19 -18.83 11.39
N ALA A 185 0.87 -20.02 11.94
CA ALA A 185 1.50 -21.28 11.51
C ALA A 185 1.18 -21.64 10.05
N ASP A 186 0.06 -21.20 9.49
CA ASP A 186 -0.21 -21.39 8.06
C ASP A 186 0.66 -20.44 7.21
N ASN A 187 0.93 -19.24 7.72
CA ASN A 187 1.89 -18.33 7.09
C ASN A 187 3.32 -18.89 7.13
N ASP A 188 3.73 -19.54 8.24
CA ASP A 188 5.03 -20.20 8.34
C ASP A 188 5.21 -21.26 7.27
N LYS A 189 4.19 -22.11 7.06
CA LYS A 189 4.21 -23.13 5.99
C LYS A 189 4.33 -22.51 4.60
N THR A 190 3.59 -21.42 4.35
CA THR A 190 3.63 -20.71 3.06
C THR A 190 4.98 -20.07 2.85
N MET A 191 5.56 -19.47 3.89
CA MET A 191 6.88 -18.84 3.86
C MET A 191 8.00 -19.86 3.66
N GLY A 192 7.98 -20.98 4.40
CA GLY A 192 8.96 -22.06 4.30
C GLY A 192 8.95 -22.79 2.95
N ALA A 193 7.90 -22.62 2.14
CA ALA A 193 7.82 -23.18 0.78
C ALA A 193 8.38 -22.26 -0.31
N LEU A 194 8.83 -21.05 0.05
CA LEU A 194 9.39 -20.10 -0.91
C LEU A 194 10.78 -20.53 -1.39
N PRO A 195 11.12 -20.31 -2.66
CA PRO A 195 12.48 -20.51 -3.13
C PRO A 195 13.45 -19.51 -2.50
N PRO A 196 14.77 -19.79 -2.52
CA PRO A 196 15.79 -18.81 -2.15
C PRO A 196 15.62 -17.48 -2.91
N TYR A 197 16.17 -16.41 -2.33
CA TYR A 197 16.08 -15.04 -2.87
C TYR A 197 14.65 -14.50 -3.00
N SER A 198 13.70 -15.01 -2.22
CA SER A 198 12.34 -14.46 -2.17
C SER A 198 12.24 -13.28 -1.20
N LEU A 199 11.24 -12.43 -1.42
CA LEU A 199 10.91 -11.32 -0.54
C LEU A 199 9.68 -11.68 0.30
N VAL A 200 9.76 -11.51 1.60
CA VAL A 200 8.64 -11.64 2.54
C VAL A 200 8.30 -10.27 3.14
N VAL A 201 7.03 -9.89 3.04
CA VAL A 201 6.56 -8.57 3.49
C VAL A 201 5.47 -8.71 4.54
N ASN A 202 5.64 -8.07 5.70
CA ASN A 202 4.54 -7.88 6.64
C ASN A 202 3.68 -6.69 6.20
N GLY A 203 2.61 -6.99 5.47
CA GLY A 203 1.56 -6.04 5.06
C GLY A 203 0.33 -6.04 5.99
N THR A 204 0.42 -6.68 7.15
CA THR A 204 -0.64 -6.70 8.16
C THR A 204 -0.54 -5.51 9.11
N GLY A 205 -1.58 -5.29 9.91
CA GLY A 205 -1.52 -4.32 11.02
C GLY A 205 -0.94 -4.91 12.32
N LEU A 206 -0.49 -6.18 12.31
CA LEU A 206 0.11 -6.83 13.47
C LEU A 206 1.48 -6.22 13.79
N GLY A 207 1.72 -5.98 15.05
CA GLY A 207 2.89 -5.27 15.55
C GLY A 207 2.70 -3.74 15.60
N LYS A 208 1.66 -3.18 14.98
CA LYS A 208 1.34 -1.74 14.94
C LYS A 208 -0.05 -1.41 15.49
N ASP A 209 -1.09 -1.94 14.84
CA ASP A 209 -2.51 -1.64 15.14
C ASP A 209 -3.12 -2.71 16.05
N ALA A 210 -2.52 -3.90 16.09
CA ALA A 210 -2.79 -4.98 17.02
C ALA A 210 -1.47 -5.66 17.42
N PRO A 211 -1.38 -6.23 18.63
CA PRO A 211 -0.15 -6.92 19.07
C PRO A 211 0.10 -8.20 18.28
N GLY A 212 1.37 -8.65 18.26
CA GLY A 212 1.81 -9.90 17.67
C GLY A 212 2.48 -9.76 16.31
N SER A 213 2.69 -10.90 15.66
CA SER A 213 3.31 -11.06 14.35
C SER A 213 2.43 -11.89 13.42
N PRO A 214 2.53 -11.74 12.10
CA PRO A 214 1.85 -12.62 11.16
C PRO A 214 2.42 -14.02 11.07
N ILE A 215 3.60 -14.27 11.65
CA ILE A 215 4.28 -15.56 11.71
C ILE A 215 4.53 -15.99 13.16
N THR A 216 4.87 -17.26 13.40
CA THR A 216 5.35 -17.73 14.68
C THR A 216 6.88 -17.64 14.79
N ASP A 217 7.44 -17.94 15.94
CA ASP A 217 8.89 -17.99 16.14
C ASP A 217 9.55 -19.22 15.46
N ASP A 218 8.75 -20.19 14.98
CA ASP A 218 9.21 -21.35 14.22
C ASP A 218 9.28 -21.07 12.70
N GLY A 219 8.83 -19.91 12.25
CA GLY A 219 8.81 -19.51 10.84
C GLY A 219 10.21 -19.48 10.22
N GLN A 220 10.38 -20.14 9.07
CA GLN A 220 11.66 -20.17 8.35
C GLN A 220 11.60 -19.24 7.14
N PHE A 221 12.46 -18.22 7.16
CA PHE A 221 12.62 -17.31 6.03
C PHE A 221 13.39 -17.98 4.88
N PRO A 222 13.14 -17.60 3.62
CA PRO A 222 13.87 -18.17 2.48
C PRO A 222 15.35 -17.81 2.53
N ASP A 223 16.21 -18.77 2.14
CA ASP A 223 17.66 -18.54 2.07
C ASP A 223 17.98 -17.33 1.17
N HIS A 224 18.88 -16.47 1.63
CA HIS A 224 19.23 -15.23 0.93
C HIS A 224 18.02 -14.33 0.62
N GLY A 225 16.92 -14.52 1.34
CA GLY A 225 15.69 -13.76 1.18
C GLY A 225 15.81 -12.33 1.65
N LEU A 226 14.89 -11.52 1.19
CA LEU A 226 14.69 -10.16 1.66
C LEU A 226 13.45 -10.11 2.55
N VAL A 227 13.52 -9.30 3.61
CA VAL A 227 12.40 -9.14 4.54
C VAL A 227 12.04 -7.67 4.66
N TRP A 228 10.75 -7.36 4.59
CA TRP A 228 10.27 -6.00 4.76
C TRP A 228 9.13 -5.92 5.77
N GLU A 229 9.43 -5.27 6.90
CA GLU A 229 8.41 -4.80 7.82
C GLU A 229 7.96 -3.40 7.41
N ILE A 230 6.72 -3.27 6.93
CA ILE A 230 6.20 -1.97 6.49
C ILE A 230 5.62 -1.12 7.62
N ASN A 231 5.38 -1.71 8.79
CA ASN A 231 4.99 -0.95 9.96
C ASN A 231 6.20 -0.18 10.50
N TYR A 232 5.99 1.06 10.91
CA TYR A 232 7.03 1.98 11.37
C TYR A 232 6.88 2.38 12.84
N ARG A 233 6.00 1.71 13.58
CA ARG A 233 5.72 1.91 15.01
C ARG A 233 5.15 0.63 15.60
N GLY A 234 5.13 0.53 16.92
CA GLY A 234 4.71 -0.65 17.66
C GLY A 234 5.88 -1.57 17.96
N ASP A 235 5.59 -2.80 18.36
CA ASP A 235 6.61 -3.75 18.82
C ASP A 235 7.42 -4.35 17.66
N LEU A 236 6.88 -4.36 16.44
CA LEU A 236 7.55 -4.82 15.22
C LEU A 236 8.18 -6.22 15.33
N ILE A 237 7.52 -7.14 16.03
CA ILE A 237 7.99 -8.50 16.33
C ILE A 237 8.47 -9.23 15.07
N PHE A 238 7.75 -9.09 13.95
CA PHE A 238 8.12 -9.70 12.67
C PHE A 238 9.53 -9.32 12.21
N LYS A 239 9.95 -8.08 12.45
CA LYS A 239 11.30 -7.62 12.13
C LYS A 239 12.36 -8.30 13.01
N ASP A 240 12.01 -8.55 14.29
CA ASP A 240 12.94 -9.18 15.23
C ASP A 240 13.04 -10.70 15.03
N GLN A 241 12.05 -11.31 14.34
CA GLN A 241 12.05 -12.71 13.93
C GLN A 241 12.90 -12.96 12.67
N ALA A 242 13.23 -11.93 11.89
CA ALA A 242 14.00 -12.00 10.64
C ALA A 242 15.51 -11.82 10.89
#